data_55605341c3c7f9301561a90301b8cf29
#
_entry.id   55605341c3c7f9301561a90301b8cf29
#
_cell.length_a   1.000
_cell.length_b   1.000
_cell.length_c   1.000
_cell.angle_alpha   90.00
_cell.angle_beta   90.00
_cell.angle_gamma   90.00
#
_symmetry.space_group_name_H-M   'P 1'
#
loop_
_entity.id
_entity.type
_entity.pdbx_description
1 polymer ?
#
loop_
_entity_poly.entity_id
_entity_poly.type
_entity_poly.pdbx_seq_one_letter_code
_entity_poly.pdbx_strand_id
1 'polypeptide(L)'
;IALDTISADATDISIAVTDNSATALTVLQGSDAYLIVDTANGSESVSIGTGISGTAIAIGHGTSEVTFGDNVTITGDLTINGTTTTVASTTLTVADPLVKYGQAYVGSAYDQGFIVTRGNGSASNTQNMGFIWDESADEFATIKAATEDGATAGNVTVTDYVNLHVGAITADDASTFTSTISAATG
;
A
#
# COMPACT_ATOMS: atom_id res chain seq x y z
N ILE A 1 -24.43 -40.37 13.67
CA ILE A 1 -23.31 -40.49 14.62
C ILE A 1 -22.95 -39.08 15.02
N ALA A 2 -23.03 -38.78 16.32
CA ALA A 2 -22.44 -37.54 16.85
C ALA A 2 -20.98 -37.84 17.24
N LEU A 3 -20.05 -37.04 16.74
CA LEU A 3 -18.64 -37.16 17.09
C LEU A 3 -18.25 -35.89 17.84
N ASP A 4 -17.84 -35.99 19.08
CA ASP A 4 -17.33 -34.85 19.85
C ASP A 4 -15.87 -34.54 19.49
N THR A 5 -15.14 -35.56 19.04
CA THR A 5 -13.72 -35.39 18.71
C THR A 5 -13.35 -36.36 17.57
N ILE A 6 -12.59 -35.88 16.59
CA ILE A 6 -11.81 -36.67 15.67
C ILE A 6 -10.37 -36.60 16.14
N SER A 7 -9.83 -37.72 16.65
CA SER A 7 -8.44 -37.79 17.12
C SER A 7 -7.69 -38.81 16.30
N ALA A 8 -6.50 -38.47 15.85
CA ALA A 8 -5.54 -39.36 15.25
C ALA A 8 -4.49 -39.75 16.28
N ASP A 9 -4.22 -41.04 16.41
CA ASP A 9 -3.05 -41.58 17.14
C ASP A 9 -1.83 -41.80 16.23
N ALA A 10 -2.01 -41.53 14.95
CA ALA A 10 -0.97 -41.49 13.92
C ALA A 10 -0.60 -40.06 13.55
N THR A 11 0.45 -39.91 12.74
CA THR A 11 1.01 -38.58 12.37
C THR A 11 0.09 -37.76 11.50
N ASP A 12 -0.89 -38.37 10.78
CA ASP A 12 -1.69 -37.63 9.79
C ASP A 12 -3.16 -38.01 9.84
N ILE A 13 -4.04 -37.06 9.62
CA ILE A 13 -5.45 -37.27 9.27
C ILE A 13 -5.64 -36.85 7.81
N SER A 14 -6.05 -37.80 6.95
CA SER A 14 -6.42 -37.50 5.58
C SER A 14 -7.94 -37.54 5.43
N ILE A 15 -8.53 -36.47 4.92
CA ILE A 15 -9.95 -36.37 4.61
C ILE A 15 -10.10 -36.38 3.10
N ALA A 16 -10.51 -37.48 2.53
CA ALA A 16 -10.85 -37.57 1.11
C ALA A 16 -12.28 -37.05 0.92
N VAL A 17 -12.46 -36.14 0.01
CA VAL A 17 -13.75 -35.52 -0.31
C VAL A 17 -14.29 -36.07 -1.63
N THR A 18 -15.61 -35.95 -1.81
CA THR A 18 -16.29 -36.42 -3.02
C THR A 18 -15.89 -35.56 -4.21
N ASP A 19 -15.58 -36.16 -5.33
CA ASP A 19 -15.36 -35.48 -6.63
C ASP A 19 -16.68 -34.95 -7.21
N ASN A 20 -16.60 -33.87 -7.94
CA ASN A 20 -17.69 -33.20 -8.65
C ASN A 20 -18.92 -32.88 -7.75
N SER A 21 -18.68 -32.25 -6.62
CA SER A 21 -19.67 -31.83 -5.63
C SER A 21 -19.46 -30.43 -5.18
N ALA A 22 -20.48 -29.58 -5.29
CA ALA A 22 -20.43 -28.18 -4.85
C ALA A 22 -20.28 -28.00 -3.33
N THR A 23 -20.46 -29.10 -2.56
CA THR A 23 -20.34 -29.08 -1.10
C THR A 23 -19.64 -30.37 -0.61
N ALA A 24 -18.49 -30.67 -1.22
CA ALA A 24 -17.74 -31.90 -0.94
C ALA A 24 -17.27 -31.98 0.51
N LEU A 25 -16.90 -30.85 1.13
CA LEU A 25 -16.71 -30.71 2.56
C LEU A 25 -17.31 -29.36 3.01
N THR A 26 -18.11 -29.42 4.09
CA THR A 26 -18.67 -28.23 4.71
C THR A 26 -18.49 -28.27 6.22
N VAL A 27 -18.17 -27.09 6.79
CA VAL A 27 -18.21 -26.85 8.24
C VAL A 27 -19.32 -25.84 8.48
N LEU A 28 -20.37 -26.27 9.18
CA LEU A 28 -21.60 -25.49 9.35
C LEU A 28 -21.94 -25.30 10.84
N GLN A 29 -22.63 -24.23 11.15
CA GLN A 29 -23.43 -24.04 12.36
C GLN A 29 -24.87 -23.74 11.91
N GLY A 30 -25.78 -24.73 12.05
CA GLY A 30 -27.12 -24.62 11.47
C GLY A 30 -27.04 -24.54 9.93
N SER A 31 -27.46 -23.40 9.35
CA SER A 31 -27.37 -23.13 7.92
C SER A 31 -26.12 -22.29 7.54
N ASP A 32 -25.38 -21.81 8.54
CA ASP A 32 -24.29 -20.87 8.34
C ASP A 32 -22.98 -21.60 8.01
N ALA A 33 -22.43 -21.36 6.82
CA ALA A 33 -21.23 -22.01 6.35
C ALA A 33 -19.97 -21.23 6.72
N TYR A 34 -19.08 -21.84 7.49
CA TYR A 34 -17.75 -21.31 7.85
C TYR A 34 -16.68 -21.70 6.83
N LEU A 35 -16.77 -22.93 6.30
CA LEU A 35 -15.88 -23.45 5.26
C LEU A 35 -16.70 -24.30 4.29
N ILE A 36 -16.45 -24.08 3.00
CA ILE A 36 -16.97 -24.93 1.92
C ILE A 36 -15.78 -25.29 1.03
N VAL A 37 -15.62 -26.58 0.73
CA VAL A 37 -14.78 -27.07 -0.35
C VAL A 37 -15.70 -27.56 -1.47
N ASP A 38 -15.63 -26.86 -2.59
CA ASP A 38 -16.35 -27.17 -3.83
C ASP A 38 -15.37 -27.89 -4.77
N THR A 39 -15.73 -29.08 -5.18
CA THR A 39 -14.98 -29.90 -6.14
C THR A 39 -15.74 -30.09 -7.46
N ALA A 40 -16.78 -29.28 -7.70
CA ALA A 40 -17.55 -29.36 -8.94
C ALA A 40 -16.68 -28.97 -10.14
N ASN A 41 -16.61 -29.85 -11.14
CA ASN A 41 -15.73 -29.67 -12.30
C ASN A 41 -15.97 -28.31 -13.01
N GLY A 42 -14.91 -27.51 -13.14
CA GLY A 42 -14.93 -26.20 -13.76
C GLY A 42 -15.32 -25.05 -12.84
N SER A 43 -15.53 -25.29 -11.55
CA SER A 43 -15.81 -24.27 -10.53
C SER A 43 -15.19 -24.57 -9.17
N GLU A 44 -14.15 -25.40 -9.12
CA GLU A 44 -13.46 -25.79 -7.89
C GLU A 44 -13.06 -24.56 -7.07
N SER A 45 -13.37 -24.59 -5.77
CA SER A 45 -13.07 -23.48 -4.88
C SER A 45 -13.00 -23.86 -3.40
N VAL A 46 -12.36 -23.00 -2.62
CA VAL A 46 -12.45 -23.03 -1.16
C VAL A 46 -13.02 -21.69 -0.70
N SER A 47 -14.18 -21.74 -0.06
CA SER A 47 -14.86 -20.56 0.49
C SER A 47 -14.76 -20.54 2.00
N ILE A 48 -14.31 -19.42 2.57
CA ILE A 48 -14.19 -19.24 4.02
C ILE A 48 -15.06 -18.06 4.44
N GLY A 49 -16.00 -18.31 5.35
CA GLY A 49 -16.85 -17.27 5.94
C GLY A 49 -17.93 -16.71 5.02
N THR A 50 -18.17 -17.29 3.85
CA THR A 50 -19.12 -16.73 2.86
C THR A 50 -20.59 -16.90 3.26
N GLY A 51 -20.92 -17.82 4.17
CA GLY A 51 -22.26 -18.01 4.70
C GLY A 51 -22.57 -17.27 5.99
N ILE A 52 -21.64 -16.46 6.51
CA ILE A 52 -21.79 -15.74 7.77
C ILE A 52 -21.63 -14.24 7.56
N SER A 53 -22.47 -13.44 8.20
CA SER A 53 -22.37 -11.98 8.17
C SER A 53 -21.85 -11.42 9.49
N GLY A 54 -21.01 -10.37 9.42
CA GLY A 54 -20.51 -9.68 10.61
C GLY A 54 -19.44 -10.42 11.41
N THR A 55 -18.88 -11.52 10.88
CA THR A 55 -17.84 -12.29 11.56
C THR A 55 -16.47 -12.01 10.96
N ALA A 56 -15.50 -11.72 11.82
CA ALA A 56 -14.12 -11.50 11.38
C ALA A 56 -13.42 -12.82 11.05
N ILE A 57 -12.65 -12.82 9.97
CA ILE A 57 -11.71 -13.90 9.63
C ILE A 57 -10.32 -13.40 10.00
N ALA A 58 -9.66 -14.07 10.96
CA ALA A 58 -8.29 -13.79 11.33
C ALA A 58 -7.36 -14.82 10.69
N ILE A 59 -6.38 -14.36 9.92
CA ILE A 59 -5.40 -15.21 9.25
C ILE A 59 -4.02 -14.82 9.74
N GLY A 60 -3.25 -15.78 10.22
CA GLY A 60 -1.89 -15.58 10.73
C GLY A 60 -1.85 -15.29 12.23
N HIS A 61 -0.64 -15.30 12.75
CA HIS A 61 -0.28 -14.94 14.12
C HIS A 61 0.62 -13.71 14.07
N GLY A 62 0.79 -12.97 15.18
CA GLY A 62 1.59 -11.74 15.21
C GLY A 62 3.04 -11.85 14.77
N THR A 63 3.55 -13.07 14.61
CA THR A 63 4.90 -13.38 14.09
C THR A 63 4.89 -14.20 12.79
N SER A 64 3.70 -14.37 12.18
CA SER A 64 3.54 -15.18 10.96
C SER A 64 3.43 -14.29 9.73
N GLU A 65 4.02 -14.75 8.64
CA GLU A 65 3.83 -14.19 7.31
C GLU A 65 2.63 -14.85 6.62
N VAL A 66 1.85 -14.05 5.88
CA VAL A 66 0.79 -14.54 4.97
C VAL A 66 1.17 -14.17 3.55
N THR A 67 1.37 -15.18 2.72
CA THR A 67 1.72 -15.00 1.31
C THR A 67 0.55 -15.39 0.41
N PHE A 68 0.19 -14.50 -0.52
CA PHE A 68 -0.74 -14.79 -1.60
C PHE A 68 0.06 -15.04 -2.89
N GLY A 69 -0.09 -16.23 -3.47
CA GLY A 69 0.68 -16.66 -4.65
C GLY A 69 0.20 -16.07 -5.98
N ASP A 70 -0.94 -15.37 -5.99
CA ASP A 70 -1.54 -14.75 -7.17
C ASP A 70 -2.26 -13.44 -6.78
N ASN A 71 -3.08 -12.90 -7.64
CA ASN A 71 -3.78 -11.65 -7.47
C ASN A 71 -4.70 -11.64 -6.24
N VAL A 72 -4.76 -10.51 -5.55
CA VAL A 72 -5.70 -10.26 -4.45
C VAL A 72 -6.66 -9.15 -4.86
N THR A 73 -7.96 -9.42 -4.75
CA THR A 73 -9.01 -8.42 -4.97
C THR A 73 -9.67 -8.07 -3.63
N ILE A 74 -9.66 -6.79 -3.28
CA ILE A 74 -10.31 -6.26 -2.09
C ILE A 74 -11.43 -5.36 -2.54
N THR A 75 -12.68 -5.74 -2.26
CA THR A 75 -13.89 -4.98 -2.66
C THR A 75 -14.29 -3.91 -1.66
N GLY A 76 -13.74 -3.95 -0.45
CA GLY A 76 -13.91 -2.96 0.60
C GLY A 76 -12.65 -2.15 0.86
N ASP A 77 -12.57 -1.53 2.02
CA ASP A 77 -11.41 -0.75 2.42
C ASP A 77 -10.22 -1.66 2.78
N LEU A 78 -9.02 -1.24 2.41
CA LEU A 78 -7.76 -1.83 2.84
C LEU A 78 -7.08 -0.91 3.85
N THR A 79 -6.90 -1.39 5.09
CA THR A 79 -6.12 -0.70 6.11
C THR A 79 -4.83 -1.45 6.38
N ILE A 80 -3.69 -0.76 6.25
CA ILE A 80 -2.36 -1.30 6.54
C ILE A 80 -1.79 -0.56 7.74
N ASN A 81 -1.64 -1.26 8.87
CA ASN A 81 -1.13 -0.70 10.13
C ASN A 81 0.37 -1.04 10.36
N GLY A 82 1.10 -1.28 9.30
CA GLY A 82 2.53 -1.55 9.35
C GLY A 82 3.39 -0.28 9.38
N THR A 83 4.66 -0.44 9.70
CA THR A 83 5.64 0.66 9.66
C THR A 83 6.16 0.91 8.26
N THR A 84 6.06 -0.07 7.37
CA THR A 84 6.54 0.03 5.99
C THR A 84 5.56 -0.65 5.04
N THR A 85 5.18 0.04 3.98
CA THR A 85 4.40 -0.50 2.87
C THR A 85 5.19 -0.29 1.59
N THR A 86 5.54 -1.39 0.91
CA THR A 86 6.21 -1.32 -0.39
C THR A 86 5.23 -1.74 -1.48
N VAL A 87 5.05 -0.87 -2.47
CA VAL A 87 4.31 -1.17 -3.70
C VAL A 87 5.31 -1.32 -4.84
N ALA A 88 5.71 -2.56 -5.13
CA ALA A 88 6.59 -2.89 -6.26
C ALA A 88 5.73 -3.14 -7.51
N SER A 89 5.33 -2.10 -8.19
CA SER A 89 4.45 -2.16 -9.37
C SER A 89 5.01 -1.32 -10.51
N THR A 90 4.76 -1.75 -11.73
CA THR A 90 5.07 -0.97 -12.93
C THR A 90 4.10 0.19 -13.15
N THR A 91 2.90 0.12 -12.57
CA THR A 91 1.88 1.16 -12.67
C THR A 91 1.10 1.24 -11.36
N LEU A 92 1.03 2.42 -10.78
CA LEU A 92 0.13 2.74 -9.66
C LEU A 92 -0.93 3.72 -10.16
N THR A 93 -2.20 3.32 -10.13
CA THR A 93 -3.33 4.18 -10.50
C THR A 93 -4.12 4.51 -9.24
N VAL A 94 -4.29 5.80 -8.97
CA VAL A 94 -5.14 6.31 -7.89
C VAL A 94 -6.35 6.99 -8.54
N ALA A 95 -7.54 6.50 -8.24
CA ALA A 95 -8.78 7.03 -8.83
C ALA A 95 -9.26 8.31 -8.16
N ASP A 96 -8.91 8.52 -6.89
CA ASP A 96 -9.24 9.76 -6.17
C ASP A 96 -8.39 10.93 -6.73
N PRO A 97 -8.97 12.12 -6.92
CA PRO A 97 -8.23 13.28 -7.43
C PRO A 97 -7.19 13.83 -6.45
N LEU A 98 -7.24 13.45 -5.16
CA LEU A 98 -6.34 13.94 -4.12
C LEU A 98 -5.68 12.80 -3.36
N VAL A 99 -4.37 12.91 -3.14
CA VAL A 99 -3.60 12.04 -2.26
C VAL A 99 -3.18 12.83 -1.03
N LYS A 100 -3.51 12.30 0.16
CA LYS A 100 -3.19 12.93 1.44
C LYS A 100 -1.90 12.34 2.03
N TYR A 101 -0.93 13.16 2.27
CA TYR A 101 0.31 12.81 2.98
C TYR A 101 0.26 13.29 4.44
N GLY A 102 1.00 12.64 5.33
CA GLY A 102 1.25 13.12 6.70
C GLY A 102 0.07 13.12 7.66
N GLN A 103 -0.96 12.31 7.45
CA GLN A 103 -2.19 12.33 8.25
C GLN A 103 -1.98 12.06 9.76
N ALA A 104 -0.97 11.30 10.14
CA ALA A 104 -0.76 10.84 11.52
C ALA A 104 0.28 11.67 12.29
N TYR A 105 0.80 12.73 11.73
CA TYR A 105 1.78 13.56 12.41
C TYR A 105 1.11 14.46 13.46
N VAL A 106 1.41 14.18 14.73
CA VAL A 106 0.99 15.00 15.88
C VAL A 106 2.28 15.54 16.51
N GLY A 107 2.63 16.77 16.27
CA GLY A 107 3.84 17.38 16.83
C GLY A 107 4.53 18.30 15.83
N SER A 108 5.86 18.33 15.84
CA SER A 108 6.64 19.13 14.89
C SER A 108 6.30 18.71 13.45
N ALA A 109 5.94 19.68 12.65
CA ALA A 109 5.68 19.45 11.24
C ALA A 109 6.98 19.04 10.54
N TYR A 110 6.88 18.11 9.61
CA TYR A 110 7.98 17.64 8.78
C TYR A 110 7.69 17.95 7.33
N ASP A 111 8.73 17.98 6.53
CA ASP A 111 8.60 18.09 5.09
C ASP A 111 7.76 16.95 4.52
N GLN A 112 6.89 17.26 3.57
CA GLN A 112 5.95 16.32 2.99
C GLN A 112 5.95 16.41 1.47
N GLY A 113 5.95 15.28 0.80
CA GLY A 113 5.93 15.29 -0.66
C GLY A 113 6.34 13.95 -1.25
N PHE A 114 7.00 13.99 -2.39
CA PHE A 114 7.53 12.79 -3.02
C PHE A 114 8.97 12.98 -3.46
N ILE A 115 9.73 11.88 -3.38
CA ILE A 115 11.12 11.80 -3.80
C ILE A 115 11.21 10.99 -5.09
N VAL A 116 11.89 11.50 -6.06
CA VAL A 116 12.26 10.81 -7.30
C VAL A 116 13.68 10.30 -7.12
N THR A 117 13.81 9.01 -6.87
CA THR A 117 15.12 8.38 -6.72
C THR A 117 15.80 8.23 -8.08
N ARG A 118 17.08 8.56 -8.12
CA ARG A 118 17.94 8.47 -9.31
C ARG A 118 19.12 7.55 -9.04
N GLY A 119 19.79 7.12 -10.09
CA GLY A 119 20.92 6.21 -9.94
C GLY A 119 20.51 4.88 -9.29
N ASN A 120 21.12 4.53 -8.17
CA ASN A 120 20.78 3.32 -7.40
C ASN A 120 19.63 3.50 -6.39
N GLY A 121 19.01 4.68 -6.32
CA GLY A 121 17.93 4.99 -5.39
C GLY A 121 18.33 5.07 -3.91
N SER A 122 19.62 5.00 -3.59
CA SER A 122 20.08 5.01 -2.20
C SER A 122 19.86 6.37 -1.52
N ALA A 123 19.56 6.37 -0.23
CA ALA A 123 19.48 7.56 0.61
C ALA A 123 20.77 8.40 0.58
N SER A 124 21.92 7.78 0.42
CA SER A 124 23.21 8.47 0.28
C SER A 124 23.42 9.09 -1.11
N ASN A 125 22.51 8.89 -2.06
CA ASN A 125 22.62 9.46 -3.40
C ASN A 125 22.17 10.92 -3.41
N THR A 126 23.11 11.84 -3.44
CA THR A 126 22.85 13.29 -3.46
C THR A 126 22.20 13.80 -4.75
N GLN A 127 21.89 12.91 -5.69
CA GLN A 127 21.18 13.23 -6.93
C GLN A 127 19.70 12.91 -6.90
N ASN A 128 19.17 12.44 -5.79
CA ASN A 128 17.72 12.28 -5.63
C ASN A 128 17.04 13.66 -5.66
N MET A 129 15.89 13.73 -6.30
CA MET A 129 15.12 14.95 -6.48
C MET A 129 13.78 14.83 -5.77
N GLY A 130 13.17 15.96 -5.41
CA GLY A 130 11.85 15.96 -4.80
C GLY A 130 10.99 17.13 -5.23
N PHE A 131 9.68 16.96 -5.03
CA PHE A 131 8.73 18.05 -4.93
C PHE A 131 8.08 17.93 -3.56
N ILE A 132 8.33 18.88 -2.69
CA ILE A 132 7.94 18.82 -1.28
C ILE A 132 7.30 20.12 -0.82
N TRP A 133 6.51 20.03 0.24
CA TRP A 133 6.25 21.12 1.16
C TRP A 133 7.45 21.16 2.11
N ASP A 134 8.24 22.23 2.04
CA ASP A 134 9.35 22.50 2.94
C ASP A 134 8.81 23.26 4.16
N GLU A 135 8.67 22.56 5.27
CA GLU A 135 8.10 23.13 6.49
C GLU A 135 8.98 24.22 7.09
N SER A 136 10.28 24.14 6.87
CA SER A 136 11.22 25.12 7.41
C SER A 136 11.19 26.46 6.65
N ALA A 137 10.82 26.41 5.37
CA ALA A 137 10.74 27.57 4.48
C ALA A 137 9.29 28.04 4.26
N ASP A 138 8.29 27.27 4.71
CA ASP A 138 6.85 27.54 4.51
C ASP A 138 6.49 27.68 3.02
N GLU A 139 7.03 26.75 2.18
CA GLU A 139 6.84 26.82 0.72
C GLU A 139 6.82 25.45 0.04
N PHE A 140 6.25 25.38 -1.17
CA PHE A 140 6.44 24.24 -2.07
C PHE A 140 7.73 24.41 -2.87
N ALA A 141 8.59 23.40 -2.82
CA ALA A 141 9.90 23.44 -3.45
C ALA A 141 10.19 22.26 -4.37
N THR A 142 10.89 22.50 -5.46
CA THR A 142 11.57 21.49 -6.26
C THR A 142 13.02 21.41 -5.81
N ILE A 143 13.44 20.29 -5.28
CA ILE A 143 14.68 20.14 -4.54
C ILE A 143 15.61 19.07 -5.09
N LYS A 144 16.87 19.19 -4.74
CA LYS A 144 17.89 18.15 -4.77
C LYS A 144 18.19 17.77 -3.32
N ALA A 145 18.05 16.50 -3.00
CA ALA A 145 18.16 16.00 -1.64
C ALA A 145 19.49 15.31 -1.38
N ALA A 146 20.03 15.51 -0.19
CA ALA A 146 21.10 14.69 0.35
C ALA A 146 20.50 13.66 1.32
N THR A 147 21.01 12.46 1.27
CA THR A 147 20.67 11.40 2.24
C THR A 147 19.17 11.06 2.34
N GLU A 148 18.41 11.29 1.27
CA GLU A 148 16.98 11.06 1.22
C GLU A 148 16.62 10.15 0.05
N ASP A 149 15.86 9.10 0.33
CA ASP A 149 15.35 8.14 -0.65
C ASP A 149 13.83 7.93 -0.57
N GLY A 150 13.15 8.75 0.25
CA GLY A 150 11.73 8.65 0.55
C GLY A 150 11.41 7.70 1.70
N ALA A 151 12.41 7.10 2.35
CA ALA A 151 12.25 6.19 3.48
C ALA A 151 12.74 6.78 4.82
N THR A 152 13.48 7.90 4.78
CA THR A 152 14.01 8.56 5.97
C THR A 152 12.92 9.40 6.63
N ALA A 153 12.70 9.18 7.92
CA ALA A 153 11.75 9.98 8.69
C ALA A 153 12.38 11.35 9.06
N GLY A 154 11.59 12.41 8.97
CA GLY A 154 11.99 13.76 9.38
C GLY A 154 12.05 14.73 8.22
N ASN A 155 12.80 15.83 8.43
CA ASN A 155 12.97 16.85 7.41
C ASN A 155 14.03 16.44 6.39
N VAL A 156 13.80 16.82 5.15
CA VAL A 156 14.71 16.56 4.03
C VAL A 156 15.90 17.51 4.10
N THR A 157 17.10 17.00 3.92
CA THR A 157 18.28 17.86 3.75
C THR A 157 18.34 18.36 2.30
N VAL A 158 17.86 19.56 2.08
CA VAL A 158 17.91 20.24 0.78
C VAL A 158 19.35 20.66 0.51
N THR A 159 19.95 20.16 -0.57
CA THR A 159 21.30 20.57 -1.00
C THR A 159 21.30 21.64 -2.06
N ASP A 160 20.20 21.73 -2.82
CA ASP A 160 20.04 22.70 -3.89
C ASP A 160 18.57 22.76 -4.31
N TYR A 161 18.13 23.87 -4.86
CA TYR A 161 16.87 23.98 -5.56
C TYR A 161 17.07 23.69 -7.04
N VAL A 162 16.14 22.97 -7.66
CA VAL A 162 16.26 22.58 -9.07
C VAL A 162 15.22 23.28 -9.93
N ASN A 163 15.52 23.39 -11.21
CA ASN A 163 14.66 24.09 -12.15
C ASN A 163 13.31 23.41 -12.29
N LEU A 164 12.24 24.20 -12.28
CA LEU A 164 10.90 23.80 -12.66
C LEU A 164 10.60 24.30 -14.07
N HIS A 165 10.37 23.40 -15.02
CA HIS A 165 9.96 23.76 -16.37
C HIS A 165 8.43 23.81 -16.45
N VAL A 166 7.89 24.97 -16.70
CA VAL A 166 6.45 25.23 -16.81
C VAL A 166 6.11 25.91 -18.13
N GLY A 167 4.91 25.68 -18.66
CA GLY A 167 4.46 26.34 -19.88
C GLY A 167 4.12 27.81 -19.68
N ALA A 168 3.48 28.13 -18.56
CA ALA A 168 3.16 29.48 -18.16
C ALA A 168 3.06 29.57 -16.62
N ILE A 169 3.36 30.72 -16.06
CA ILE A 169 3.13 31.04 -14.66
C ILE A 169 2.10 32.16 -14.59
N THR A 170 0.99 31.91 -13.88
CA THR A 170 0.00 32.93 -13.56
C THR A 170 0.03 33.17 -12.07
N ALA A 171 0.15 34.43 -11.66
CA ALA A 171 0.07 34.81 -10.26
C ALA A 171 -1.13 35.76 -10.09
N ASP A 172 -1.95 35.53 -9.07
CA ASP A 172 -3.13 36.35 -8.78
C ASP A 172 -2.75 37.68 -8.13
N ASP A 173 -1.61 37.69 -7.45
CA ASP A 173 -1.04 38.89 -6.80
C ASP A 173 0.34 39.25 -7.36
N ALA A 174 0.94 40.31 -6.86
CA ALA A 174 2.27 40.75 -7.27
C ALA A 174 3.32 39.67 -6.98
N SER A 175 3.95 39.16 -8.02
CA SER A 175 5.05 38.19 -7.90
C SER A 175 6.39 38.87 -7.76
N THR A 176 7.18 38.43 -6.81
CA THR A 176 8.55 38.91 -6.62
C THR A 176 9.53 37.90 -7.19
N PHE A 177 10.34 38.31 -8.16
CA PHE A 177 11.45 37.49 -8.66
C PHE A 177 12.75 38.04 -8.06
N THR A 178 13.40 37.25 -7.23
CA THR A 178 14.65 37.64 -6.55
C THR A 178 15.90 37.45 -7.42
N SER A 179 15.72 36.95 -8.65
CA SER A 179 16.78 36.72 -9.62
C SER A 179 16.40 37.25 -11.01
N THR A 180 17.31 37.14 -11.97
CA THR A 180 17.11 37.65 -13.33
C THR A 180 16.07 36.78 -14.07
N ILE A 181 15.04 37.46 -14.62
CA ILE A 181 14.17 36.86 -15.63
C ILE A 181 14.81 37.12 -17.00
N SER A 182 15.23 36.08 -17.68
CA SER A 182 15.69 36.16 -19.06
C SER A 182 14.59 35.64 -20.00
N ALA A 183 14.03 36.54 -20.81
CA ALA A 183 13.17 36.14 -21.92
C ALA A 183 14.06 35.81 -23.13
N ALA A 184 14.01 34.54 -23.58
CA ALA A 184 14.53 34.24 -24.91
C ALA A 184 13.56 34.80 -25.94
N THR A 185 13.95 35.88 -26.63
CA THR A 185 13.25 36.36 -27.83
C THR A 185 13.52 35.36 -28.93
N GLY A 186 12.48 34.57 -29.35
CA GLY A 186 12.54 33.72 -30.53
C GLY A 186 12.56 34.52 -31.82
#